data_a6ba176b7b67e0672026224f7381702c
#
_entry.id   a6ba176b7b67e0672026224f7381702c
#
_cell.length_a   1.000
_cell.length_b   1.000
_cell.length_c   1.000
_cell.angle_alpha   90.00
_cell.angle_beta   90.00
_cell.angle_gamma   90.00
#
_symmetry.space_group_name_H-M   'P 1'
#
loop_
_entity.id
_entity.type
_entity.pdbx_description
1 polymer ?
#
loop_
_entity_poly.entity_id
_entity_poly.type
_entity_poly.pdbx_seq_one_letter_code
_entity_poly.pdbx_strand_id
1 'polypeptide(L)'
;MEWLNYHHLLYFWTVARTGSVVAASKELRLASPTISNQIRKLEGDLGEQLLRRSGRKLVLTDMGRVAMRYAEEIFSLGQEFTSTMKERPTGRPLRFCVGIVDVLPKTIAFRLLQPALRLQIPLHLICREDRPDHLLADLAVLDVDVVLSDAPASPAANIRALNYLLGESGVSFVAPQRLAGLKKGFPRSLDGAPFLLPLENTALRRDLDEWFYSQNLRPIVMGEFADLALLRVFAEEGLGAFAVPTVMEEQMRRYGFQKIGATKKIRVRFYAISVERQMRHPAVVAVCEAAKNSPLRRAKS
;
A
#
# COMPACT_ATOMS: atom_id res chain seq x y z
N MET A 1 36.49 -8.47 -1.95
CA MET A 1 35.02 -8.63 -1.87
C MET A 1 34.76 -9.44 -0.61
N GLU A 2 34.24 -8.80 0.43
CA GLU A 2 33.84 -9.52 1.64
C GLU A 2 32.58 -10.32 1.34
N TRP A 3 32.70 -11.65 1.48
CA TRP A 3 31.59 -12.55 1.25
C TRP A 3 30.77 -12.71 2.53
N LEU A 4 29.43 -12.55 2.41
CA LEU A 4 28.50 -12.84 3.50
C LEU A 4 28.63 -14.31 3.95
N ASN A 5 28.82 -14.53 5.25
CA ASN A 5 28.79 -15.88 5.78
C ASN A 5 27.34 -16.34 6.00
N TYR A 6 26.87 -17.22 5.11
CA TYR A 6 25.47 -17.72 5.15
C TYR A 6 25.14 -18.53 6.40
N HIS A 7 26.12 -19.16 7.06
CA HIS A 7 25.86 -19.83 8.34
C HIS A 7 25.63 -18.83 9.47
N HIS A 8 26.41 -17.76 9.52
CA HIS A 8 26.19 -16.68 10.50
C HIS A 8 24.81 -16.04 10.29
N LEU A 9 24.44 -15.80 9.04
CA LEU A 9 23.11 -15.27 8.68
C LEU A 9 21.99 -16.24 9.08
N LEU A 10 22.18 -17.57 8.90
CA LEU A 10 21.22 -18.60 9.31
C LEU A 10 20.99 -18.56 10.82
N TYR A 11 22.05 -18.42 11.61
CA TYR A 11 21.93 -18.37 13.06
C TYR A 11 21.20 -17.12 13.52
N PHE A 12 21.52 -15.97 12.95
CA PHE A 12 20.79 -14.73 13.19
C PHE A 12 19.31 -14.88 12.82
N TRP A 13 19.00 -15.37 11.62
CA TRP A 13 17.63 -15.58 11.14
C TRP A 13 16.82 -16.49 12.05
N THR A 14 17.41 -17.61 12.49
CA THR A 14 16.75 -18.56 13.39
C THR A 14 16.47 -17.93 14.76
N VAL A 15 17.44 -17.18 15.32
CA VAL A 15 17.25 -16.49 16.60
C VAL A 15 16.19 -15.38 16.49
N ALA A 16 16.20 -14.61 15.41
CA ALA A 16 15.22 -13.56 15.16
C ALA A 16 13.79 -14.13 15.05
N ARG A 17 13.63 -15.26 14.34
CA ARG A 17 12.35 -15.94 14.15
C ARG A 17 11.82 -16.58 15.44
N THR A 18 12.67 -17.18 16.22
CA THR A 18 12.29 -17.88 17.46
C THR A 18 12.22 -16.97 18.68
N GLY A 19 12.76 -15.75 18.58
CA GLY A 19 12.83 -14.77 19.68
C GLY A 19 13.79 -15.16 20.83
N SER A 20 14.55 -16.26 20.69
CA SER A 20 15.38 -16.79 21.76
C SER A 20 16.58 -17.59 21.23
N VAL A 21 17.79 -17.28 21.75
CA VAL A 21 18.99 -18.08 21.45
C VAL A 21 18.84 -19.53 21.89
N VAL A 22 18.16 -19.78 23.02
CA VAL A 22 17.92 -21.14 23.54
C VAL A 22 16.97 -21.92 22.63
N ALA A 23 15.92 -21.29 22.09
CA ALA A 23 15.02 -21.93 21.15
C ALA A 23 15.75 -22.24 19.83
N ALA A 24 16.53 -21.29 19.32
CA ALA A 24 17.35 -21.47 18.12
C ALA A 24 18.41 -22.57 18.29
N SER A 25 19.02 -22.69 19.48
CA SER A 25 20.01 -23.71 19.76
C SER A 25 19.44 -25.14 19.69
N LYS A 26 18.19 -25.31 20.13
CA LYS A 26 17.47 -26.59 20.00
C LYS A 26 17.17 -26.92 18.53
N GLU A 27 16.71 -25.97 17.77
CA GLU A 27 16.37 -26.15 16.36
C GLU A 27 17.61 -26.45 15.51
N LEU A 28 18.69 -25.70 15.73
CA LEU A 28 19.95 -25.82 14.99
C LEU A 28 20.85 -26.95 15.51
N ARG A 29 20.51 -27.55 16.68
CA ARG A 29 21.33 -28.54 17.36
C ARG A 29 22.76 -28.05 17.66
N LEU A 30 22.87 -26.79 18.07
CA LEU A 30 24.12 -26.10 18.38
C LEU A 30 24.07 -25.52 19.79
N ALA A 31 25.25 -25.36 20.43
CA ALA A 31 25.33 -24.72 21.73
C ALA A 31 24.97 -23.21 21.64
N SER A 32 24.21 -22.69 22.62
CA SER A 32 23.82 -21.27 22.66
C SER A 32 25.02 -20.28 22.60
N PRO A 33 26.18 -20.55 23.27
CA PRO A 33 27.35 -19.70 23.14
C PRO A 33 27.90 -19.65 21.71
N THR A 34 27.88 -20.77 20.98
CA THR A 34 28.32 -20.84 19.58
C THR A 34 27.46 -19.92 18.72
N ILE A 35 26.12 -20.02 18.82
CA ILE A 35 25.19 -19.18 18.07
C ILE A 35 25.42 -17.69 18.38
N SER A 36 25.52 -17.34 19.66
CA SER A 36 25.76 -15.96 20.08
C SER A 36 27.07 -15.39 19.54
N ASN A 37 28.16 -16.19 19.54
CA ASN A 37 29.45 -15.76 19.01
C ASN A 37 29.40 -15.56 17.48
N GLN A 38 28.71 -16.42 16.76
CA GLN A 38 28.61 -16.33 15.31
C GLN A 38 27.74 -15.14 14.89
N ILE A 39 26.68 -14.82 15.66
CA ILE A 39 25.88 -13.60 15.41
C ILE A 39 26.73 -12.35 15.67
N ARG A 40 27.54 -12.30 16.73
CA ARG A 40 28.45 -11.17 16.97
C ARG A 40 29.49 -11.00 15.85
N LYS A 41 29.98 -12.12 15.26
CA LYS A 41 30.84 -12.03 14.08
C LYS A 41 30.11 -11.42 12.89
N LEU A 42 28.86 -11.84 12.62
CA LEU A 42 28.04 -11.23 11.58
C LEU A 42 27.84 -9.73 11.80
N GLU A 43 27.53 -9.33 13.04
CA GLU A 43 27.39 -7.93 13.41
C GLU A 43 28.70 -7.15 13.22
N GLY A 44 29.82 -7.76 13.57
CA GLY A 44 31.16 -7.18 13.33
C GLY A 44 31.49 -7.03 11.85
N ASP A 45 31.20 -8.05 11.03
CA ASP A 45 31.43 -8.03 9.59
C ASP A 45 30.56 -7.00 8.88
N LEU A 46 29.32 -6.76 9.39
CA LEU A 46 28.38 -5.79 8.85
C LEU A 46 28.57 -4.36 9.40
N GLY A 47 29.31 -4.21 10.52
CA GLY A 47 29.48 -2.94 11.22
C GLY A 47 28.22 -2.45 11.96
N GLU A 48 27.20 -3.32 12.12
CA GLU A 48 25.89 -2.94 12.64
C GLU A 48 25.37 -3.97 13.66
N GLN A 49 24.75 -3.51 14.74
CA GLN A 49 24.04 -4.40 15.67
C GLN A 49 22.67 -4.78 15.09
N LEU A 50 22.41 -6.08 15.02
CA LEU A 50 21.14 -6.63 14.50
C LEU A 50 20.15 -6.98 15.60
N LEU A 51 20.68 -7.30 16.81
CA LEU A 51 19.89 -7.71 17.96
C LEU A 51 20.23 -6.84 19.18
N ARG A 52 19.22 -6.49 19.96
CA ARG A 52 19.39 -5.78 21.24
C ARG A 52 18.55 -6.43 22.34
N ARG A 53 18.98 -6.27 23.57
CA ARG A 53 18.19 -6.69 24.73
C ARG A 53 17.15 -5.62 25.08
N SER A 54 15.91 -6.07 25.28
CA SER A 54 14.82 -5.27 25.83
C SER A 54 14.26 -6.03 27.03
N GLY A 55 14.75 -5.70 28.22
CA GLY A 55 14.51 -6.47 29.44
C GLY A 55 15.05 -7.91 29.32
N ARG A 56 14.16 -8.88 29.48
CA ARG A 56 14.50 -10.33 29.35
C ARG A 56 14.40 -10.85 27.92
N LYS A 57 13.91 -10.05 26.97
CA LYS A 57 13.70 -10.46 25.57
C LYS A 57 14.84 -9.96 24.67
N LEU A 58 15.11 -10.72 23.63
CA LEU A 58 15.97 -10.32 22.54
C LEU A 58 15.08 -9.79 21.41
N VAL A 59 15.35 -8.58 20.95
CA VAL A 59 14.56 -7.90 19.91
C VAL A 59 15.45 -7.41 18.78
N LEU A 60 14.90 -7.33 17.58
CA LEU A 60 15.59 -6.77 16.41
C LEU A 60 15.81 -5.27 16.57
N THR A 61 16.97 -4.80 16.12
CA THR A 61 17.21 -3.37 15.83
C THR A 61 16.56 -2.98 14.50
N ASP A 62 16.65 -1.73 14.08
CA ASP A 62 16.17 -1.29 12.76
C ASP A 62 16.96 -2.00 11.65
N MET A 63 18.28 -2.06 11.78
CA MET A 63 19.13 -2.82 10.86
C MET A 63 18.91 -4.34 10.97
N GLY A 64 18.58 -4.83 12.16
CA GLY A 64 18.16 -6.22 12.36
C GLY A 64 16.88 -6.57 11.59
N ARG A 65 15.91 -5.68 11.51
CA ARG A 65 14.71 -5.87 10.69
C ARG A 65 15.05 -5.92 9.18
N VAL A 66 15.94 -5.05 8.75
CA VAL A 66 16.47 -5.08 7.37
C VAL A 66 17.16 -6.41 7.09
N ALA A 67 18.12 -6.81 7.95
CA ALA A 67 18.85 -8.07 7.81
C ALA A 67 17.93 -9.29 7.84
N MET A 68 16.89 -9.29 8.68
CA MET A 68 15.91 -10.39 8.77
C MET A 68 15.18 -10.61 7.44
N ARG A 69 14.75 -9.54 6.76
CA ARG A 69 14.08 -9.65 5.46
C ARG A 69 15.01 -10.21 4.39
N TYR A 70 16.25 -9.70 4.32
CA TYR A 70 17.25 -10.25 3.41
C TYR A 70 17.51 -11.72 3.66
N ALA A 71 17.59 -12.12 4.94
CA ALA A 71 17.78 -13.52 5.32
C ALA A 71 16.58 -14.38 4.88
N GLU A 72 15.34 -13.92 5.09
CA GLU A 72 14.14 -14.61 4.63
C GLU A 72 14.12 -14.81 3.12
N GLU A 73 14.46 -13.78 2.34
CA GLU A 73 14.54 -13.88 0.88
C GLU A 73 15.64 -14.88 0.43
N ILE A 74 16.84 -14.79 1.02
CA ILE A 74 17.97 -15.66 0.69
C ILE A 74 17.62 -17.12 0.97
N PHE A 75 17.09 -17.42 2.16
CA PHE A 75 16.77 -18.79 2.54
C PHE A 75 15.52 -19.30 1.81
N SER A 76 14.55 -18.44 1.51
CA SER A 76 13.41 -18.79 0.66
C SER A 76 13.86 -19.18 -0.75
N LEU A 77 14.72 -18.38 -1.36
CA LEU A 77 15.28 -18.65 -2.69
C LEU A 77 16.14 -19.93 -2.67
N GLY A 78 16.93 -20.13 -1.61
CA GLY A 78 17.71 -21.37 -1.42
C GLY A 78 16.83 -22.61 -1.30
N GLN A 79 15.69 -22.50 -0.62
CA GLN A 79 14.70 -23.58 -0.54
C GLN A 79 14.03 -23.85 -1.89
N GLU A 80 13.66 -22.80 -2.63
CA GLU A 80 13.11 -22.88 -3.96
C GLU A 80 14.09 -23.57 -4.92
N PHE A 81 15.35 -23.14 -4.94
CA PHE A 81 16.41 -23.76 -5.70
C PHE A 81 16.53 -25.27 -5.39
N THR A 82 16.60 -25.60 -4.09
CA THR A 82 16.75 -27.00 -3.64
C THR A 82 15.53 -27.83 -4.04
N SER A 83 14.33 -27.26 -3.98
CA SER A 83 13.08 -27.94 -4.35
C SER A 83 12.97 -28.14 -5.85
N THR A 84 13.35 -27.12 -6.63
CA THR A 84 13.39 -27.19 -8.08
C THR A 84 14.38 -28.26 -8.56
N MET A 85 15.56 -28.30 -7.94
CA MET A 85 16.56 -29.35 -8.25
C MET A 85 16.11 -30.76 -7.87
N LYS A 86 15.22 -30.88 -6.88
CA LYS A 86 14.64 -32.17 -6.42
C LYS A 86 13.27 -32.47 -7.06
N GLU A 87 12.84 -31.69 -8.06
CA GLU A 87 11.54 -31.82 -8.73
C GLU A 87 10.33 -31.77 -7.74
N ARG A 88 10.49 -31.12 -6.60
CA ARG A 88 9.41 -30.96 -5.61
C ARG A 88 8.92 -29.53 -5.60
N PRO A 89 7.62 -29.28 -5.94
CA PRO A 89 7.04 -27.94 -5.81
C PRO A 89 7.17 -27.44 -4.37
N THR A 90 7.65 -26.23 -4.17
CA THR A 90 7.84 -25.67 -2.81
C THR A 90 6.54 -25.48 -2.05
N GLY A 91 5.40 -25.42 -2.77
CA GLY A 91 4.06 -25.30 -2.20
C GLY A 91 3.85 -24.05 -1.31
N ARG A 92 4.88 -23.26 -1.07
CA ARG A 92 4.75 -22.03 -0.28
C ARG A 92 4.18 -20.90 -1.13
N PRO A 93 3.11 -20.24 -0.67
CA PRO A 93 2.59 -19.06 -1.34
C PRO A 93 3.64 -17.94 -1.37
N LEU A 94 3.78 -17.29 -2.52
CA LEU A 94 4.59 -16.09 -2.64
C LEU A 94 4.00 -14.99 -1.75
N ARG A 95 4.78 -14.49 -0.80
CA ARG A 95 4.34 -13.39 0.07
C ARG A 95 4.32 -12.10 -0.75
N PHE A 96 3.21 -11.36 -0.70
CA PHE A 96 3.05 -10.07 -1.35
C PHE A 96 2.45 -9.08 -0.36
N CYS A 97 3.26 -8.15 0.13
CA CYS A 97 2.86 -7.14 1.10
C CYS A 97 2.62 -5.80 0.40
N VAL A 98 1.40 -5.30 0.48
CA VAL A 98 0.96 -4.08 -0.18
C VAL A 98 0.61 -3.03 0.87
N GLY A 99 1.25 -1.87 0.79
CA GLY A 99 0.82 -0.66 1.46
C GLY A 99 -0.30 0.00 0.67
N ILE A 100 -1.36 0.43 1.32
CA ILE A 100 -2.49 1.12 0.69
C ILE A 100 -2.70 2.41 1.47
N VAL A 101 -2.59 3.56 0.79
CA VAL A 101 -2.87 4.83 1.48
C VAL A 101 -4.34 4.89 1.92
N ASP A 102 -4.59 5.40 3.11
CA ASP A 102 -5.89 5.44 3.78
C ASP A 102 -6.98 6.09 2.94
N VAL A 103 -6.63 7.13 2.17
CA VAL A 103 -7.54 7.87 1.28
C VAL A 103 -7.90 7.10 -0.01
N LEU A 104 -7.17 6.03 -0.36
CA LEU A 104 -7.45 5.25 -1.56
C LEU A 104 -8.70 4.38 -1.37
N PRO A 105 -9.75 4.53 -2.22
CA PRO A 105 -10.94 3.73 -2.07
C PRO A 105 -10.66 2.23 -2.19
N LYS A 106 -11.17 1.44 -1.24
CA LYS A 106 -10.92 -0.01 -1.12
C LYS A 106 -11.24 -0.79 -2.40
N THR A 107 -12.30 -0.39 -3.11
CA THR A 107 -12.67 -1.00 -4.41
C THR A 107 -11.66 -0.70 -5.50
N ILE A 108 -11.06 0.49 -5.48
CA ILE A 108 -9.99 0.85 -6.41
C ILE A 108 -8.76 0.01 -6.09
N ALA A 109 -8.34 -0.05 -4.81
CA ALA A 109 -7.23 -0.88 -4.37
C ALA A 109 -7.40 -2.33 -4.83
N PHE A 110 -8.57 -2.94 -4.62
CA PHE A 110 -8.88 -4.29 -5.09
C PHE A 110 -8.72 -4.44 -6.61
N ARG A 111 -9.27 -3.50 -7.40
CA ARG A 111 -9.15 -3.53 -8.87
C ARG A 111 -7.70 -3.44 -9.34
N LEU A 112 -6.89 -2.61 -8.67
CA LEU A 112 -5.47 -2.46 -8.98
C LEU A 112 -4.66 -3.72 -8.66
N LEU A 113 -5.07 -4.49 -7.64
CA LEU A 113 -4.42 -5.74 -7.24
C LEU A 113 -4.88 -6.97 -8.01
N GLN A 114 -6.01 -6.91 -8.73
CA GLN A 114 -6.53 -8.05 -9.50
C GLN A 114 -5.50 -8.73 -10.41
N PRO A 115 -4.59 -8.03 -11.11
CA PRO A 115 -3.58 -8.66 -11.94
C PRO A 115 -2.65 -9.59 -11.16
N ALA A 116 -2.23 -9.18 -9.96
CA ALA A 116 -1.41 -10.02 -9.09
C ALA A 116 -2.18 -11.25 -8.59
N LEU A 117 -3.47 -11.09 -8.27
CA LEU A 117 -4.34 -12.19 -7.80
C LEU A 117 -4.65 -13.23 -8.89
N ARG A 118 -4.43 -12.89 -10.17
CA ARG A 118 -4.62 -13.80 -11.32
C ARG A 118 -3.36 -14.56 -11.72
N LEU A 119 -2.25 -14.34 -11.05
CA LEU A 119 -1.03 -15.11 -11.29
C LEU A 119 -1.29 -16.60 -10.99
N GLN A 120 -0.74 -17.48 -11.82
CA GLN A 120 -0.85 -18.93 -11.67
C GLN A 120 0.13 -19.49 -10.61
N ILE A 121 0.38 -18.69 -9.55
CA ILE A 121 1.24 -19.05 -8.43
C ILE A 121 0.46 -18.82 -7.13
N PRO A 122 0.61 -19.67 -6.13
CA PRO A 122 0.01 -19.42 -4.82
C PRO A 122 0.53 -18.09 -4.26
N LEU A 123 -0.39 -17.18 -3.89
CA LEU A 123 -0.06 -15.85 -3.38
C LEU A 123 -0.61 -15.68 -1.97
N HIS A 124 0.24 -15.24 -1.04
CA HIS A 124 -0.16 -14.80 0.29
C HIS A 124 -0.15 -13.27 0.32
N LEU A 125 -1.30 -12.67 0.04
CA LEU A 125 -1.49 -11.23 0.04
C LEU A 125 -1.62 -10.70 1.46
N ILE A 126 -0.85 -9.64 1.78
CA ILE A 126 -0.93 -8.87 3.02
C ILE A 126 -1.19 -7.42 2.63
N CYS A 127 -2.31 -6.85 3.08
CA CYS A 127 -2.62 -5.44 2.88
C CYS A 127 -2.45 -4.69 4.19
N ARG A 128 -1.71 -3.58 4.15
CA ARG A 128 -1.55 -2.65 5.26
C ARG A 128 -2.07 -1.29 4.84
N GLU A 129 -2.90 -0.69 5.68
CA GLU A 129 -3.38 0.67 5.45
C GLU A 129 -2.71 1.61 6.44
N ASP A 130 -2.18 2.71 5.91
CA ASP A 130 -1.57 3.77 6.73
C ASP A 130 -1.43 5.05 5.89
N ARG A 131 -0.88 6.08 6.50
CA ARG A 131 -0.54 7.35 5.87
C ARG A 131 0.61 7.17 4.88
N PRO A 132 0.65 8.02 3.82
CA PRO A 132 1.69 7.90 2.78
C PRO A 132 3.13 7.92 3.31
N ASP A 133 3.41 8.76 4.30
CA ASP A 133 4.74 8.90 4.90
C ASP A 133 5.22 7.62 5.60
N HIS A 134 4.33 6.96 6.36
CA HIS A 134 4.64 5.69 7.02
C HIS A 134 4.84 4.56 5.99
N LEU A 135 3.95 4.45 5.01
CA LEU A 135 4.05 3.42 3.98
C LEU A 135 5.30 3.58 3.11
N LEU A 136 5.73 4.81 2.84
CA LEU A 136 6.98 5.07 2.12
C LEU A 136 8.20 4.72 2.98
N ALA A 137 8.15 4.94 4.29
CA ALA A 137 9.18 4.46 5.20
C ALA A 137 9.25 2.92 5.23
N ASP A 138 8.10 2.23 5.29
CA ASP A 138 8.00 0.77 5.21
C ASP A 138 8.54 0.24 3.86
N LEU A 139 8.26 0.95 2.76
CA LEU A 139 8.79 0.62 1.43
C LEU A 139 10.33 0.77 1.37
N ALA A 140 10.88 1.83 1.99
CA ALA A 140 12.32 2.06 2.04
C ALA A 140 13.07 0.93 2.75
N VAL A 141 12.45 0.39 3.80
CA VAL A 141 12.98 -0.76 4.54
C VAL A 141 12.44 -2.10 4.05
N LEU A 142 11.76 -2.15 2.93
CA LEU A 142 11.20 -3.35 2.27
C LEU A 142 10.16 -4.12 3.12
N ASP A 143 9.48 -3.47 4.07
CA ASP A 143 8.38 -4.06 4.85
C ASP A 143 7.10 -4.18 4.04
N VAL A 144 6.99 -3.38 2.96
CA VAL A 144 6.01 -3.55 1.90
C VAL A 144 6.72 -3.62 0.54
N ASP A 145 6.14 -4.36 -0.39
CA ASP A 145 6.69 -4.58 -1.73
C ASP A 145 6.28 -3.47 -2.71
N VAL A 146 5.11 -2.91 -2.50
CA VAL A 146 4.52 -1.84 -3.31
C VAL A 146 3.57 -1.01 -2.45
N VAL A 147 3.50 0.29 -2.73
CA VAL A 147 2.49 1.18 -2.14
C VAL A 147 1.52 1.63 -3.23
N LEU A 148 0.22 1.45 -3.00
CA LEU A 148 -0.85 2.02 -3.82
C LEU A 148 -1.25 3.38 -3.26
N SER A 149 -1.21 4.41 -4.09
CA SER A 149 -1.40 5.81 -3.69
C SER A 149 -2.24 6.60 -4.71
N ASP A 150 -2.85 7.69 -4.27
CA ASP A 150 -3.51 8.72 -5.10
C ASP A 150 -2.55 9.82 -5.58
N ALA A 151 -1.30 9.79 -5.09
CA ALA A 151 -0.24 10.71 -5.46
C ALA A 151 1.10 9.98 -5.64
N PRO A 152 2.04 10.53 -6.42
CA PRO A 152 3.39 9.98 -6.50
C PRO A 152 4.14 10.19 -5.18
N ALA A 153 5.18 9.38 -4.94
CA ALA A 153 6.08 9.60 -3.80
C ALA A 153 6.67 11.01 -3.87
N SER A 154 6.61 11.70 -2.74
CA SER A 154 7.22 13.03 -2.63
C SER A 154 8.74 12.94 -2.76
N PRO A 155 9.40 13.88 -3.47
CA PRO A 155 10.86 13.98 -3.48
C PRO A 155 11.46 14.12 -2.07
N ALA A 156 10.68 14.65 -1.12
CA ALA A 156 11.10 14.80 0.28
C ALA A 156 11.17 13.46 1.04
N ALA A 157 10.60 12.37 0.51
CA ALA A 157 10.59 11.07 1.18
C ALA A 157 11.97 10.39 1.26
N ASN A 158 13.01 11.00 0.66
CA ASN A 158 14.40 10.53 0.67
C ASN A 158 14.61 9.05 0.28
N ILE A 159 13.71 8.51 -0.57
CA ILE A 159 13.78 7.16 -1.13
C ILE A 159 13.90 7.24 -2.65
N ARG A 160 14.65 6.32 -3.25
CA ARG A 160 14.67 6.14 -4.72
C ARG A 160 13.44 5.36 -5.15
N ALA A 161 12.27 6.01 -5.10
CA ALA A 161 11.02 5.40 -5.47
C ALA A 161 10.76 5.50 -6.97
N LEU A 162 10.26 4.42 -7.55
CA LEU A 162 9.72 4.36 -8.91
C LEU A 162 8.20 4.55 -8.81
N ASN A 163 7.67 5.52 -9.54
CA ASN A 163 6.25 5.85 -9.55
C ASN A 163 5.62 5.37 -10.86
N TYR A 164 4.71 4.41 -10.78
CA TYR A 164 3.97 3.86 -11.93
C TYR A 164 2.54 4.39 -11.91
N LEU A 165 2.18 5.19 -12.92
CA LEU A 165 0.79 5.63 -13.09
C LEU A 165 -0.06 4.44 -13.54
N LEU A 166 -0.92 3.94 -12.66
CA LEU A 166 -1.82 2.82 -12.89
C LEU A 166 -3.09 3.22 -13.64
N GLY A 167 -3.51 4.46 -13.51
CA GLY A 167 -4.68 5.00 -14.20
C GLY A 167 -5.09 6.37 -13.67
N GLU A 168 -6.09 6.95 -14.32
CA GLU A 168 -6.70 8.21 -13.91
C GLU A 168 -8.21 8.17 -14.10
N SER A 169 -8.91 9.01 -13.36
CA SER A 169 -10.37 9.16 -13.42
C SER A 169 -10.75 10.63 -13.29
N GLY A 170 -11.80 11.03 -13.95
CA GLY A 170 -12.52 12.26 -13.61
C GLY A 170 -13.20 12.12 -12.25
N VAL A 171 -13.91 13.16 -11.84
CA VAL A 171 -14.66 13.22 -10.59
C VAL A 171 -16.14 13.36 -10.86
N SER A 172 -16.93 12.54 -10.17
CA SER A 172 -18.39 12.60 -10.16
C SER A 172 -18.89 13.03 -8.80
N PHE A 173 -19.91 13.86 -8.81
CA PHE A 173 -20.60 14.31 -7.62
C PHE A 173 -21.83 13.43 -7.43
N VAL A 174 -21.99 12.92 -6.24
CA VAL A 174 -23.09 12.02 -5.89
C VAL A 174 -23.79 12.51 -4.62
N ALA A 175 -25.07 12.17 -4.50
CA ALA A 175 -25.88 12.57 -3.36
C ALA A 175 -26.90 11.50 -3.01
N PRO A 176 -27.33 11.40 -1.75
CA PRO A 176 -28.46 10.57 -1.37
C PRO A 176 -29.76 11.05 -2.05
N GLN A 177 -30.76 10.18 -2.14
CA GLN A 177 -32.02 10.44 -2.86
C GLN A 177 -32.68 11.77 -2.44
N ARG A 178 -32.65 12.12 -1.17
CA ARG A 178 -33.22 13.37 -0.65
C ARG A 178 -32.56 14.65 -1.20
N LEU A 179 -31.32 14.55 -1.65
CA LEU A 179 -30.56 15.64 -2.27
C LEU A 179 -30.43 15.48 -3.80
N ALA A 180 -31.15 14.54 -4.42
CA ALA A 180 -31.12 14.31 -5.86
C ALA A 180 -31.51 15.54 -6.69
N GLY A 181 -32.27 16.45 -6.11
CA GLY A 181 -32.64 17.73 -6.70
C GLY A 181 -31.45 18.61 -7.10
N LEU A 182 -30.30 18.45 -6.46
CA LEU A 182 -29.03 19.12 -6.79
C LEU A 182 -28.56 18.84 -8.23
N LYS A 183 -29.05 17.79 -8.87
CA LYS A 183 -28.80 17.52 -10.29
C LYS A 183 -29.28 18.61 -11.19
N LYS A 184 -30.41 19.28 -10.82
CA LYS A 184 -30.94 20.41 -11.58
C LYS A 184 -30.09 21.65 -11.28
N GLY A 185 -29.41 22.17 -12.29
CA GLY A 185 -28.58 23.36 -12.16
C GLY A 185 -27.13 23.10 -11.73
N PHE A 186 -26.67 21.86 -11.72
CA PHE A 186 -25.25 21.55 -11.51
C PHE A 186 -24.35 22.31 -12.50
N PRO A 187 -23.24 22.92 -12.10
CA PRO A 187 -22.65 22.87 -10.76
C PRO A 187 -23.19 23.94 -9.78
N ARG A 188 -23.96 24.94 -10.24
CA ARG A 188 -24.42 26.04 -9.40
C ARG A 188 -25.30 25.61 -8.22
N SER A 189 -25.99 24.48 -8.35
CA SER A 189 -26.78 23.89 -7.27
C SER A 189 -25.98 23.46 -6.06
N LEU A 190 -24.65 23.38 -6.17
CA LEU A 190 -23.76 23.06 -5.05
C LEU A 190 -23.49 24.29 -4.16
N ASP A 191 -23.77 25.49 -4.63
CA ASP A 191 -23.63 26.70 -3.82
C ASP A 191 -24.63 26.68 -2.65
N GLY A 192 -24.15 26.81 -1.42
CA GLY A 192 -24.96 26.66 -0.21
C GLY A 192 -25.47 25.22 0.09
N ALA A 193 -25.18 24.24 -0.75
CA ALA A 193 -25.63 22.87 -0.52
C ALA A 193 -24.78 22.16 0.54
N PRO A 194 -25.37 21.24 1.36
CA PRO A 194 -24.62 20.45 2.31
C PRO A 194 -23.67 19.48 1.60
N PHE A 195 -22.39 19.51 1.97
CA PHE A 195 -21.34 18.76 1.32
C PHE A 195 -20.40 18.10 2.32
N LEU A 196 -19.95 16.86 2.00
CA LEU A 196 -18.97 16.11 2.77
C LEU A 196 -17.66 16.09 2.00
N LEU A 197 -16.57 16.37 2.68
CA LEU A 197 -15.25 16.51 2.09
C LEU A 197 -14.25 15.48 2.63
N PRO A 198 -13.25 15.10 1.83
CA PRO A 198 -12.03 14.46 2.38
C PRO A 198 -11.25 15.46 3.24
N LEU A 199 -10.37 14.98 4.12
CA LEU A 199 -9.48 15.82 4.91
C LEU A 199 -8.57 16.70 4.02
N GLU A 200 -8.14 17.84 4.55
CA GLU A 200 -7.36 18.87 3.84
C GLU A 200 -6.03 18.37 3.25
N ASN A 201 -5.43 17.36 3.85
CA ASN A 201 -4.15 16.80 3.42
C ASN A 201 -4.23 15.90 2.18
N THR A 202 -5.42 15.69 1.59
CA THR A 202 -5.62 14.80 0.42
C THR A 202 -5.51 15.54 -0.90
N ALA A 203 -5.08 14.83 -1.97
CA ALA A 203 -5.00 15.39 -3.31
C ALA A 203 -6.40 15.81 -3.82
N LEU A 204 -7.40 14.93 -3.64
CA LEU A 204 -8.76 15.20 -4.07
C LEU A 204 -9.35 16.44 -3.37
N ARG A 205 -9.06 16.66 -2.07
CA ARG A 205 -9.55 17.85 -1.35
C ARG A 205 -8.99 19.13 -1.97
N ARG A 206 -7.69 19.21 -2.21
CA ARG A 206 -7.07 20.39 -2.83
C ARG A 206 -7.68 20.70 -4.20
N ASP A 207 -7.85 19.67 -5.03
CA ASP A 207 -8.44 19.81 -6.36
C ASP A 207 -9.92 20.24 -6.30
N LEU A 208 -10.68 19.76 -5.30
CA LEU A 208 -12.07 20.17 -5.06
C LEU A 208 -12.16 21.64 -4.62
N ASP A 209 -11.32 22.05 -3.68
CA ASP A 209 -11.30 23.43 -3.19
C ASP A 209 -10.95 24.42 -4.32
N GLU A 210 -9.94 24.09 -5.16
CA GLU A 210 -9.58 24.86 -6.33
C GLU A 210 -10.74 24.90 -7.36
N TRP A 211 -11.40 23.77 -7.57
CA TRP A 211 -12.53 23.70 -8.49
C TRP A 211 -13.74 24.51 -7.98
N PHE A 212 -14.09 24.40 -6.70
CA PHE A 212 -15.17 25.20 -6.10
C PHE A 212 -14.87 26.70 -6.23
N TYR A 213 -13.63 27.08 -5.92
CA TYR A 213 -13.19 28.47 -6.08
C TYR A 213 -13.31 28.93 -7.53
N SER A 214 -12.83 28.14 -8.49
CA SER A 214 -12.89 28.45 -9.93
C SER A 214 -14.31 28.58 -10.49
N GLN A 215 -15.28 27.91 -9.85
CA GLN A 215 -16.70 27.97 -10.21
C GLN A 215 -17.49 29.01 -9.38
N ASN A 216 -16.82 29.72 -8.46
CA ASN A 216 -17.43 30.62 -7.48
C ASN A 216 -18.55 29.95 -6.67
N LEU A 217 -18.29 28.76 -6.14
CA LEU A 217 -19.21 27.94 -5.35
C LEU A 217 -18.72 27.85 -3.90
N ARG A 218 -19.66 27.92 -2.95
CA ARG A 218 -19.41 27.81 -1.51
C ARG A 218 -20.37 26.79 -0.89
N PRO A 219 -20.12 25.49 -1.04
CA PRO A 219 -20.93 24.48 -0.36
C PRO A 219 -20.77 24.60 1.16
N ILE A 220 -21.81 24.22 1.89
CA ILE A 220 -21.77 24.14 3.35
C ILE A 220 -21.09 22.83 3.73
N VAL A 221 -19.89 22.91 4.30
CA VAL A 221 -19.15 21.73 4.76
C VAL A 221 -19.80 21.16 6.00
N MET A 222 -20.43 20.00 5.89
CA MET A 222 -21.12 19.30 6.98
C MET A 222 -20.20 18.33 7.74
N GLY A 223 -19.07 17.94 7.15
CA GLY A 223 -18.09 17.07 7.79
C GLY A 223 -16.91 16.80 6.87
N GLU A 224 -15.78 16.42 7.51
CA GLU A 224 -14.52 16.08 6.85
C GLU A 224 -14.06 14.71 7.31
N PHE A 225 -13.60 13.87 6.38
CA PHE A 225 -13.36 12.45 6.62
C PHE A 225 -12.02 12.01 6.07
N ALA A 226 -11.31 11.20 6.84
CA ALA A 226 -10.05 10.59 6.40
C ALA A 226 -10.26 9.50 5.34
N ASP A 227 -11.43 8.86 5.36
CA ASP A 227 -11.72 7.70 4.50
C ASP A 227 -13.14 7.80 3.89
N LEU A 228 -13.23 7.37 2.63
CA LEU A 228 -14.47 7.39 1.86
C LEU A 228 -15.55 6.45 2.42
N ALA A 229 -15.17 5.35 3.09
CA ALA A 229 -16.15 4.41 3.60
C ALA A 229 -16.94 5.02 4.76
N LEU A 230 -16.25 5.73 5.66
CA LEU A 230 -16.89 6.49 6.74
C LEU A 230 -17.73 7.64 6.19
N LEU A 231 -17.15 8.43 5.27
CA LEU A 231 -17.87 9.53 4.60
C LEU A 231 -19.18 9.03 3.98
N ARG A 232 -19.14 7.89 3.29
CA ARG A 232 -20.31 7.29 2.65
C ARG A 232 -21.42 6.98 3.65
N VAL A 233 -21.10 6.44 4.83
CA VAL A 233 -22.11 6.14 5.88
C VAL A 233 -22.85 7.40 6.29
N PHE A 234 -22.13 8.50 6.53
CA PHE A 234 -22.75 9.78 6.85
C PHE A 234 -23.59 10.34 5.69
N ALA A 235 -23.14 10.14 4.46
CA ALA A 235 -23.89 10.53 3.28
C ALA A 235 -25.18 9.70 3.10
N GLU A 236 -25.17 8.40 3.42
CA GLU A 236 -26.37 7.53 3.41
C GLU A 236 -27.45 8.07 4.36
N GLU A 237 -27.05 8.54 5.53
CA GLU A 237 -27.93 9.24 6.47
C GLU A 237 -28.33 10.63 5.95
N GLY A 238 -27.76 11.05 4.78
CA GLY A 238 -28.07 12.22 3.98
C GLY A 238 -27.50 13.51 4.51
N LEU A 239 -26.39 13.45 5.20
CA LEU A 239 -25.72 14.63 5.74
C LEU A 239 -25.26 15.59 4.63
N GLY A 240 -24.97 15.07 3.43
CA GLY A 240 -24.51 15.90 2.34
C GLY A 240 -24.26 15.14 1.03
N ALA A 241 -24.00 15.90 -0.03
CA ALA A 241 -23.42 15.39 -1.27
C ALA A 241 -21.90 15.22 -1.10
N PHE A 242 -21.28 14.46 -1.98
CA PHE A 242 -19.84 14.27 -1.96
C PHE A 242 -19.28 13.93 -3.35
N ALA A 243 -17.96 13.96 -3.47
CA ALA A 243 -17.25 13.68 -4.70
C ALA A 243 -16.54 12.33 -4.66
N VAL A 244 -16.58 11.60 -5.78
CA VAL A 244 -15.91 10.31 -5.95
C VAL A 244 -15.22 10.23 -7.32
N PRO A 245 -14.17 9.41 -7.48
CA PRO A 245 -13.68 9.08 -8.80
C PRO A 245 -14.80 8.51 -9.68
N THR A 246 -14.91 8.99 -10.93
CA THR A 246 -16.00 8.60 -11.87
C THR A 246 -16.08 7.08 -12.06
N VAL A 247 -14.97 6.38 -11.97
CA VAL A 247 -14.93 4.90 -12.05
C VAL A 247 -15.70 4.21 -10.92
N MET A 248 -16.12 4.94 -9.89
CA MET A 248 -16.92 4.45 -8.76
C MET A 248 -18.41 4.72 -8.90
N GLU A 249 -18.86 5.41 -9.94
CA GLU A 249 -20.28 5.79 -10.12
C GLU A 249 -21.24 4.60 -9.99
N GLU A 250 -20.91 3.50 -10.65
CA GLU A 250 -21.73 2.28 -10.62
C GLU A 250 -21.85 1.70 -9.21
N GLN A 251 -20.77 1.75 -8.44
CA GLN A 251 -20.76 1.30 -7.05
C GLN A 251 -21.60 2.23 -6.18
N MET A 252 -21.47 3.55 -6.35
CA MET A 252 -22.28 4.53 -5.60
C MET A 252 -23.76 4.36 -5.92
N ARG A 253 -24.11 4.09 -7.18
CA ARG A 253 -25.49 3.78 -7.56
C ARG A 253 -26.05 2.55 -6.84
N ARG A 254 -25.24 1.50 -6.67
CA ARG A 254 -25.64 0.31 -5.91
C ARG A 254 -25.86 0.58 -4.42
N TYR A 255 -25.18 1.59 -3.87
CA TYR A 255 -25.42 2.07 -2.50
C TYR A 255 -26.58 3.06 -2.39
N GLY A 256 -27.35 3.27 -3.48
CA GLY A 256 -28.52 4.15 -3.47
C GLY A 256 -28.24 5.63 -3.74
N PHE A 257 -26.99 6.01 -4.05
CA PHE A 257 -26.66 7.38 -4.39
C PHE A 257 -27.03 7.73 -5.83
N GLN A 258 -27.46 8.96 -6.04
CA GLN A 258 -27.73 9.54 -7.35
C GLN A 258 -26.53 10.36 -7.82
N LYS A 259 -26.12 10.20 -9.07
CA LYS A 259 -25.17 11.11 -9.71
C LYS A 259 -25.87 12.45 -9.94
N ILE A 260 -25.34 13.53 -9.37
CA ILE A 260 -25.84 14.89 -9.54
C ILE A 260 -25.03 15.68 -10.59
N GLY A 261 -23.79 15.28 -10.85
CA GLY A 261 -22.95 15.88 -11.89
C GLY A 261 -21.57 15.24 -11.98
N ALA A 262 -20.74 15.76 -12.86
CA ALA A 262 -19.34 15.34 -13.01
C ALA A 262 -18.47 16.49 -13.55
N THR A 263 -17.16 16.40 -13.30
CA THR A 263 -16.18 17.29 -13.89
C THR A 263 -14.97 16.52 -14.43
N LYS A 264 -14.45 16.98 -15.57
CA LYS A 264 -13.18 16.51 -16.13
C LYS A 264 -12.01 17.42 -15.75
N LYS A 265 -12.28 18.54 -15.09
CA LYS A 265 -11.25 19.48 -14.65
C LYS A 265 -10.42 18.92 -13.49
N ILE A 266 -11.01 18.07 -12.66
CA ILE A 266 -10.32 17.33 -11.60
C ILE A 266 -9.95 15.94 -12.13
N ARG A 267 -8.70 15.52 -11.91
CA ARG A 267 -8.18 14.22 -12.31
C ARG A 267 -7.58 13.50 -11.14
N VAL A 268 -8.31 12.54 -10.61
CA VAL A 268 -7.76 11.61 -9.61
C VAL A 268 -6.87 10.58 -10.31
N ARG A 269 -5.64 10.46 -9.84
CA ARG A 269 -4.65 9.52 -10.38
C ARG A 269 -4.35 8.43 -9.38
N PHE A 270 -3.98 7.27 -9.88
CA PHE A 270 -3.64 6.11 -9.07
C PHE A 270 -2.23 5.64 -9.41
N TYR A 271 -1.41 5.45 -8.40
CA TYR A 271 -0.01 5.08 -8.55
C TYR A 271 0.30 3.77 -7.84
N ALA A 272 1.20 2.99 -8.41
CA ALA A 272 2.00 2.02 -7.67
C ALA A 272 3.38 2.64 -7.45
N ILE A 273 3.80 2.68 -6.21
CA ILE A 273 5.11 3.19 -5.81
C ILE A 273 5.92 1.99 -5.32
N SER A 274 7.09 1.77 -5.91
CA SER A 274 7.97 0.66 -5.53
C SER A 274 9.43 1.11 -5.60
N VAL A 275 10.35 0.26 -5.21
CA VAL A 275 11.79 0.47 -5.36
C VAL A 275 12.34 -0.48 -6.41
N GLU A 276 13.47 -0.12 -7.05
CA GLU A 276 14.05 -0.88 -8.16
C GLU A 276 14.21 -2.38 -7.85
N ARG A 277 14.59 -2.69 -6.63
CA ARG A 277 14.77 -4.07 -6.18
C ARG A 277 13.48 -4.87 -6.23
N GLN A 278 12.34 -4.30 -5.85
CA GLN A 278 11.04 -4.97 -5.81
C GLN A 278 10.42 -5.17 -7.22
N MET A 279 11.00 -4.56 -8.26
CA MET A 279 10.59 -4.77 -9.65
C MET A 279 10.90 -6.18 -10.19
N ARG A 280 11.53 -7.03 -9.38
CA ARG A 280 11.68 -8.48 -9.68
C ARG A 280 10.56 -9.32 -9.06
N HIS A 281 9.78 -8.77 -8.14
CA HIS A 281 8.67 -9.50 -7.51
C HIS A 281 7.53 -9.69 -8.50
N PRO A 282 7.12 -10.94 -8.85
CA PRO A 282 6.14 -11.19 -9.92
C PRO A 282 4.82 -10.46 -9.73
N ALA A 283 4.33 -10.34 -8.49
CA ALA A 283 3.08 -9.65 -8.18
C ALA A 283 3.21 -8.13 -8.37
N VAL A 284 4.36 -7.51 -8.03
CA VAL A 284 4.63 -6.09 -8.29
C VAL A 284 4.65 -5.83 -9.79
N VAL A 285 5.37 -6.66 -10.55
CA VAL A 285 5.42 -6.58 -12.02
C VAL A 285 4.03 -6.67 -12.61
N ALA A 286 3.22 -7.66 -12.19
CA ALA A 286 1.85 -7.83 -12.68
C ALA A 286 0.97 -6.60 -12.43
N VAL A 287 1.05 -5.97 -11.25
CA VAL A 287 0.32 -4.73 -10.93
C VAL A 287 0.79 -3.59 -11.84
N CYS A 288 2.10 -3.39 -11.99
CA CYS A 288 2.66 -2.29 -12.77
C CYS A 288 2.42 -2.45 -14.28
N GLU A 289 2.52 -3.66 -14.82
CA GLU A 289 2.30 -3.93 -16.26
C GLU A 289 0.84 -3.84 -16.66
N ALA A 290 -0.08 -4.30 -15.81
CA ALA A 290 -1.51 -4.19 -16.08
C ALA A 290 -1.97 -2.74 -16.22
N ALA A 291 -1.24 -1.78 -15.65
CA ALA A 291 -1.48 -0.36 -15.85
C ALA A 291 -1.39 0.07 -17.31
N LYS A 292 -0.54 -0.60 -18.10
CA LYS A 292 -0.40 -0.29 -19.55
C LYS A 292 -1.68 -0.60 -20.32
N ASN A 293 -2.48 -1.57 -19.84
CA ASN A 293 -3.70 -2.07 -20.49
C ASN A 293 -4.98 -1.78 -19.70
N SER A 294 -4.90 -1.03 -18.60
CA SER A 294 -6.01 -0.83 -17.67
C SER A 294 -7.15 -0.01 -18.29
N PRO A 295 -8.43 -0.42 -18.08
CA PRO A 295 -9.59 0.40 -18.40
C PRO A 295 -9.61 1.75 -17.67
N LEU A 296 -8.89 1.86 -16.53
CA LEU A 296 -8.70 3.11 -15.79
C LEU A 296 -7.88 4.15 -16.58
N ARG A 297 -7.09 3.73 -17.59
CA ARG A 297 -6.41 4.61 -18.56
C ARG A 297 -7.31 4.99 -19.73
N ARG A 298 -8.35 4.19 -20.01
CA ARG A 298 -9.23 4.35 -21.18
C ARG A 298 -10.49 5.19 -20.91
N ALA A 299 -10.65 5.79 -19.74
CA ALA A 299 -11.68 6.79 -19.53
C ALA A 299 -11.37 8.07 -20.34
N LYS A 300 -11.09 7.88 -21.65
CA LYS A 300 -11.12 8.91 -22.68
C LYS A 300 -12.57 9.15 -23.07
N SER A 301 -12.93 10.40 -23.06
CA SER A 301 -14.13 11.07 -23.61
C SER A 301 -15.32 11.16 -22.67
#